data_18901a3a9e37596aa558a394b170b006
#
_entry.id   18901a3a9e37596aa558a394b170b006
#
_cell.length_a   1.000
_cell.length_b   1.000
_cell.length_c   1.000
_cell.angle_alpha   90.00
_cell.angle_beta   90.00
_cell.angle_gamma   90.00
#
_symmetry.space_group_name_H-M   'P 1'
#
loop_
_entity.id
_entity.type
_entity.pdbx_description
1 polymer ?
#
loop_
_entity_poly.entity_id
_entity_poly.type
_entity_poly.pdbx_seq_one_letter_code
_entity_poly.pdbx_strand_id
1 'polypeptide(L)'
;AMKPVLKMLTWVSLSSFSSVFIYKIDTLFINNYFGLYYTGVLGSISEFGAYCISLTGVIGLLFRPLMLIAYSEKRHEDLVKITINGAYIVGIISSLLCGIVMGASASILHVWLNDEISHYSVWMMIKMLIIPITTYGSTVGIVNNLWNHVKSFSIWSLVIAAVYVGISLILLELGMGMIGFLVIGAIAAILQGAILPIMIYKEAYPQSVGTVYIQMIKCTSFFILVFVVTLWVDSVMEASNLFMLMIELVIS
;
A
#
# COMPACT_ATOMS: atom_id res chain seq x y z
N ALA A 1 28.72 -13.76 18.28
CA ALA A 1 27.84 -13.79 17.08
C ALA A 1 26.39 -13.35 17.33
N MET A 2 25.87 -13.37 18.57
CA MET A 2 24.45 -13.09 18.89
C MET A 2 24.11 -11.58 18.95
N LYS A 3 24.99 -10.70 19.39
CA LYS A 3 24.74 -9.25 19.53
C LYS A 3 24.32 -8.53 18.25
N PRO A 4 24.95 -8.73 17.06
CA PRO A 4 24.50 -8.06 15.84
C PRO A 4 23.11 -8.54 15.38
N VAL A 5 22.79 -9.82 15.56
CA VAL A 5 21.48 -10.39 15.21
C VAL A 5 20.38 -9.78 16.10
N LEU A 6 20.60 -9.72 17.42
CA LEU A 6 19.66 -9.09 18.35
C LEU A 6 19.43 -7.61 18.02
N LYS A 7 20.50 -6.89 17.70
CA LYS A 7 20.40 -5.47 17.29
C LYS A 7 19.58 -5.31 16.02
N MET A 8 19.76 -6.17 15.01
CA MET A 8 18.97 -6.14 13.79
C MET A 8 17.49 -6.45 14.07
N LEU A 9 17.22 -7.49 14.87
CA LEU A 9 15.85 -7.85 15.27
C LEU A 9 15.14 -6.70 15.97
N THR A 10 15.82 -5.98 16.89
CA THR A 10 15.23 -4.81 17.57
C THR A 10 14.80 -3.73 16.56
N TRP A 11 15.63 -3.42 15.56
CA TRP A 11 15.26 -2.43 14.54
C TRP A 11 14.12 -2.91 13.63
N VAL A 12 14.12 -4.18 13.24
CA VAL A 12 13.01 -4.76 12.46
C VAL A 12 11.71 -4.73 13.26
N SER A 13 11.75 -5.10 14.55
CA SER A 13 10.56 -5.02 15.40
C SER A 13 10.05 -3.58 15.55
N LEU A 14 10.95 -2.61 15.67
CA LEU A 14 10.60 -1.20 15.76
C LEU A 14 9.92 -0.68 14.48
N SER A 15 10.42 -1.08 13.30
CA SER A 15 9.79 -0.72 12.03
C SER A 15 8.42 -1.37 11.85
N SER A 16 8.28 -2.65 12.27
CA SER A 16 6.99 -3.34 12.25
C SER A 16 5.97 -2.68 13.18
N PHE A 17 6.41 -2.26 14.37
CA PHE A 17 5.59 -1.51 15.31
C PHE A 17 5.10 -0.17 14.70
N SER A 18 6.00 0.58 14.06
CA SER A 18 5.64 1.82 13.36
C SER A 18 4.62 1.58 12.25
N SER A 19 4.74 0.48 11.51
CA SER A 19 3.78 0.12 10.46
C SER A 19 2.40 -0.18 11.04
N VAL A 20 2.31 -0.83 12.20
CA VAL A 20 1.02 -1.06 12.87
C VAL A 20 0.33 0.28 13.18
N PHE A 21 1.07 1.30 13.64
CA PHE A 21 0.49 2.62 13.87
C PHE A 21 -0.01 3.27 12.60
N ILE A 22 0.70 3.17 11.48
CA ILE A 22 0.30 3.82 10.23
C ILE A 22 -0.89 3.10 9.57
N TYR A 23 -0.96 1.76 9.64
CA TYR A 23 -1.95 0.98 8.89
C TYR A 23 -3.14 0.48 9.72
N LYS A 24 -3.04 0.47 11.06
CA LYS A 24 -4.07 -0.11 11.94
C LYS A 24 -4.63 0.83 13.00
N ILE A 25 -3.96 1.91 13.32
CA ILE A 25 -4.44 2.85 14.35
C ILE A 25 -5.74 3.55 13.94
N ASP A 26 -6.01 3.59 12.63
CA ASP A 26 -7.26 4.09 12.05
C ASP A 26 -8.47 3.51 12.78
N THR A 27 -8.47 2.20 13.02
CA THR A 27 -9.56 1.49 13.67
C THR A 27 -9.84 2.03 15.08
N LEU A 28 -8.78 2.35 15.85
CA LEU A 28 -8.92 2.88 17.20
C LEU A 28 -9.46 4.32 17.18
N PHE A 29 -8.93 5.17 16.30
CA PHE A 29 -9.39 6.56 16.17
C PHE A 29 -10.84 6.63 15.70
N ILE A 30 -11.18 5.84 14.69
CA ILE A 30 -12.54 5.82 14.16
C ILE A 30 -13.53 5.31 15.20
N ASN A 31 -13.18 4.27 15.95
CA ASN A 31 -14.04 3.79 17.02
C ASN A 31 -14.28 4.85 18.10
N ASN A 32 -13.25 5.61 18.45
CA ASN A 32 -13.32 6.60 19.52
C ASN A 32 -14.04 7.90 19.11
N TYR A 33 -13.83 8.38 17.88
CA TYR A 33 -14.35 9.67 17.41
C TYR A 33 -15.65 9.55 16.59
N PHE A 34 -15.83 8.45 15.88
CA PHE A 34 -16.98 8.26 14.96
C PHE A 34 -17.89 7.11 15.37
N GLY A 35 -17.42 6.20 16.21
CA GLY A 35 -18.20 5.10 16.78
C GLY A 35 -18.05 3.75 16.06
N LEU A 36 -18.67 2.72 16.69
CA LEU A 36 -18.50 1.32 16.30
C LEU A 36 -19.02 1.01 14.88
N TYR A 37 -20.11 1.66 14.46
CA TYR A 37 -20.68 1.46 13.14
C TYR A 37 -19.66 1.76 12.03
N TYR A 38 -19.05 2.95 12.07
CA TYR A 38 -18.05 3.36 11.09
C TYR A 38 -16.77 2.52 11.17
N THR A 39 -16.43 2.03 12.35
CA THR A 39 -15.32 1.09 12.52
C THR A 39 -15.60 -0.23 11.80
N GLY A 40 -16.83 -0.75 11.87
CA GLY A 40 -17.25 -1.94 11.15
C GLY A 40 -17.21 -1.76 9.64
N VAL A 41 -17.74 -0.63 9.15
CA VAL A 41 -17.69 -0.28 7.70
C VAL A 41 -16.25 -0.21 7.20
N LEU A 42 -15.37 0.51 7.90
CA LEU A 42 -13.97 0.58 7.49
C LEU A 42 -13.24 -0.76 7.59
N GLY A 43 -13.57 -1.56 8.61
CA GLY A 43 -13.05 -2.92 8.75
C GLY A 43 -13.35 -3.76 7.51
N SER A 44 -14.61 -3.79 7.11
CA SER A 44 -15.06 -4.52 5.91
C SER A 44 -14.36 -4.01 4.64
N ILE A 45 -14.29 -2.70 4.43
CA ILE A 45 -13.57 -2.11 3.29
C ILE A 45 -12.08 -2.49 3.29
N SER A 46 -11.45 -2.51 4.46
CA SER A 46 -10.02 -2.80 4.59
C SER A 46 -9.67 -4.25 4.25
N GLU A 47 -10.62 -5.18 4.31
CA GLU A 47 -10.40 -6.58 3.93
C GLU A 47 -10.05 -6.72 2.44
N PHE A 48 -10.68 -5.96 1.54
CA PHE A 48 -10.31 -5.95 0.13
C PHE A 48 -8.87 -5.49 -0.07
N GLY A 49 -8.46 -4.45 0.65
CA GLY A 49 -7.08 -4.00 0.64
C GLY A 49 -6.11 -5.09 1.13
N ALA A 50 -6.47 -5.81 2.18
CA ALA A 50 -5.68 -6.91 2.71
C ALA A 50 -5.53 -8.06 1.69
N TYR A 51 -6.59 -8.41 0.96
CA TYR A 51 -6.51 -9.39 -0.12
C TYR A 51 -5.60 -8.93 -1.27
N CYS A 52 -5.74 -7.69 -1.74
CA CYS A 52 -4.87 -7.13 -2.78
C CYS A 52 -3.38 -7.15 -2.34
N ILE A 53 -3.09 -6.74 -1.11
CA ILE A 53 -1.73 -6.77 -0.54
C ILE A 53 -1.21 -8.21 -0.44
N SER A 54 -2.03 -9.15 -0.01
CA SER A 54 -1.64 -10.55 0.14
C SER A 54 -1.28 -11.18 -1.20
N LEU A 55 -2.13 -10.99 -2.23
CA LEU A 55 -1.90 -11.51 -3.57
C LEU A 55 -0.62 -10.93 -4.19
N THR A 56 -0.45 -9.62 -4.14
CA THR A 56 0.75 -8.96 -4.67
C THR A 56 1.99 -9.27 -3.85
N GLY A 57 1.85 -9.46 -2.54
CA GLY A 57 2.93 -9.85 -1.64
C GLY A 57 3.53 -11.22 -1.99
N VAL A 58 2.70 -12.20 -2.32
CA VAL A 58 3.17 -13.54 -2.78
C VAL A 58 4.05 -13.40 -4.02
N ILE A 59 3.66 -12.57 -4.99
CA ILE A 59 4.44 -12.33 -6.21
C ILE A 59 5.77 -11.64 -5.86
N GLY A 60 5.75 -10.65 -4.96
CA GLY A 60 6.95 -9.96 -4.48
C GLY A 60 7.97 -10.92 -3.81
N LEU A 61 7.47 -11.93 -3.10
CA LEU A 61 8.33 -12.94 -2.45
C LEU A 61 9.10 -13.80 -3.45
N LEU A 62 8.63 -13.98 -4.70
CA LEU A 62 9.35 -14.74 -5.73
C LEU A 62 10.67 -14.07 -6.13
N PHE A 63 10.78 -12.76 -6.04
CA PHE A 63 11.99 -12.01 -6.39
C PHE A 63 13.04 -12.03 -5.26
N ARG A 64 12.62 -12.25 -4.02
CA ARG A 64 13.51 -12.20 -2.85
C ARG A 64 14.69 -13.18 -2.91
N PRO A 65 14.52 -14.47 -3.25
CA PRO A 65 15.63 -15.39 -3.40
C PRO A 65 16.62 -14.95 -4.49
N LEU A 66 16.12 -14.47 -5.62
CA LEU A 66 16.95 -13.98 -6.73
C LEU A 66 17.81 -12.78 -6.31
N MET A 67 17.22 -11.84 -5.55
CA MET A 67 17.96 -10.70 -4.98
C MET A 67 19.04 -11.16 -3.99
N LEU A 68 18.73 -12.15 -3.14
CA LEU A 68 19.69 -12.70 -2.16
C LEU A 68 20.87 -13.38 -2.86
N ILE A 69 20.65 -14.17 -3.92
CA ILE A 69 21.69 -14.82 -4.71
C ILE A 69 22.58 -13.76 -5.36
N ALA A 70 21.99 -12.79 -6.08
CA ALA A 70 22.74 -11.73 -6.73
C ALA A 70 23.58 -10.91 -5.73
N TYR A 71 23.04 -10.66 -4.53
CA TYR A 71 23.75 -9.99 -3.44
C TYR A 71 24.94 -10.83 -2.92
N SER A 72 24.73 -12.13 -2.65
CA SER A 72 25.77 -13.02 -2.12
C SER A 72 26.94 -13.22 -3.08
N GLU A 73 26.65 -13.21 -4.39
CA GLU A 73 27.63 -13.33 -5.47
C GLU A 73 28.24 -11.97 -5.87
N LYS A 74 27.87 -10.87 -5.17
CA LYS A 74 28.33 -9.50 -5.43
C LYS A 74 28.03 -8.99 -6.83
N ARG A 75 26.98 -9.53 -7.48
CA ARG A 75 26.50 -9.11 -8.80
C ARG A 75 25.57 -7.90 -8.66
N HIS A 76 26.18 -6.72 -8.42
CA HIS A 76 25.42 -5.50 -8.13
C HIS A 76 24.47 -5.06 -9.26
N GLU A 77 24.90 -5.18 -10.52
CA GLU A 77 24.05 -4.82 -11.67
C GLU A 77 22.82 -5.72 -11.78
N ASP A 78 23.00 -7.02 -11.57
CA ASP A 78 21.88 -7.97 -11.59
C ASP A 78 20.92 -7.72 -10.44
N LEU A 79 21.45 -7.43 -9.25
CA LEU A 79 20.64 -7.07 -8.08
C LEU A 79 19.77 -5.85 -8.36
N VAL A 80 20.33 -4.80 -8.98
CA VAL A 80 19.59 -3.61 -9.38
C VAL A 80 18.50 -3.94 -10.39
N LYS A 81 18.83 -4.70 -11.46
CA LYS A 81 17.87 -5.11 -12.50
C LYS A 81 16.73 -5.95 -11.92
N ILE A 82 17.05 -6.95 -11.09
CA ILE A 82 16.03 -7.80 -10.45
C ILE A 82 15.11 -6.98 -9.55
N THR A 83 15.67 -6.05 -8.77
CA THR A 83 14.90 -5.20 -7.87
C THR A 83 13.94 -4.30 -8.64
N ILE A 84 14.43 -3.59 -9.66
CA ILE A 84 13.63 -2.64 -10.44
C ILE A 84 12.54 -3.38 -11.23
N ASN A 85 12.90 -4.48 -11.90
CA ASN A 85 11.94 -5.25 -12.70
C ASN A 85 10.93 -5.98 -11.80
N GLY A 86 11.37 -6.52 -10.67
CA GLY A 86 10.49 -7.14 -9.69
C GLY A 86 9.49 -6.14 -9.11
N ALA A 87 9.94 -4.94 -8.73
CA ALA A 87 9.07 -3.88 -8.25
C ALA A 87 8.07 -3.43 -9.32
N TYR A 88 8.51 -3.37 -10.58
CA TYR A 88 7.64 -3.00 -11.71
C TYR A 88 6.53 -4.04 -11.92
N ILE A 89 6.87 -5.34 -11.94
CA ILE A 89 5.89 -6.42 -12.10
C ILE A 89 4.87 -6.41 -10.95
N VAL A 90 5.35 -6.32 -9.71
CA VAL A 90 4.49 -6.24 -8.52
C VAL A 90 3.61 -4.99 -8.58
N GLY A 91 4.16 -3.85 -8.99
CA GLY A 91 3.44 -2.60 -9.15
C GLY A 91 2.33 -2.66 -10.21
N ILE A 92 2.59 -3.26 -11.39
CA ILE A 92 1.59 -3.44 -12.45
C ILE A 92 0.46 -4.36 -11.99
N ILE A 93 0.77 -5.51 -11.38
CA ILE A 93 -0.26 -6.45 -10.91
C ILE A 93 -1.08 -5.83 -9.79
N SER A 94 -0.43 -5.13 -8.86
CA SER A 94 -1.12 -4.38 -7.80
C SER A 94 -2.02 -3.28 -8.38
N SER A 95 -1.54 -2.57 -9.41
CA SER A 95 -2.31 -1.53 -10.11
C SER A 95 -3.55 -2.09 -10.80
N LEU A 96 -3.42 -3.26 -11.43
CA LEU A 96 -4.54 -3.95 -12.05
C LEU A 96 -5.60 -4.32 -10.99
N LEU A 97 -5.21 -5.06 -9.96
CA LEU A 97 -6.12 -5.53 -8.92
C LEU A 97 -6.82 -4.37 -8.20
N CYS A 98 -6.03 -3.39 -7.75
CA CYS A 98 -6.57 -2.26 -7.00
C CYS A 98 -7.36 -1.28 -7.89
N GLY A 99 -7.02 -1.15 -9.16
CA GLY A 99 -7.75 -0.32 -10.12
C GLY A 99 -9.15 -0.88 -10.39
N ILE A 100 -9.27 -2.20 -10.56
CA ILE A 100 -10.55 -2.89 -10.71
C ILE A 100 -11.40 -2.71 -9.44
N VAL A 101 -10.85 -3.03 -8.26
CA VAL A 101 -11.58 -2.92 -6.99
C VAL A 101 -11.98 -1.47 -6.70
N MET A 102 -11.13 -0.50 -7.04
CA MET A 102 -11.44 0.93 -6.87
C MET A 102 -12.54 1.38 -7.83
N GLY A 103 -12.49 0.96 -9.10
CA GLY A 103 -13.48 1.35 -10.12
C GLY A 103 -14.88 0.80 -9.84
N ALA A 104 -14.97 -0.46 -9.42
CA ALA A 104 -16.21 -1.14 -9.07
C ALA A 104 -16.58 -1.00 -7.58
N SER A 105 -15.99 -0.06 -6.85
CA SER A 105 -16.12 0.03 -5.38
C SER A 105 -17.57 0.18 -4.90
N ALA A 106 -18.41 0.93 -5.62
CA ALA A 106 -19.81 1.13 -5.27
C ALA A 106 -20.62 -0.18 -5.45
N SER A 107 -20.47 -0.84 -6.60
CA SER A 107 -21.12 -2.11 -6.91
C SER A 107 -20.65 -3.26 -6.01
N ILE A 108 -19.35 -3.32 -5.71
CA ILE A 108 -18.82 -4.30 -4.76
C ILE A 108 -19.45 -4.13 -3.38
N LEU A 109 -19.50 -2.91 -2.86
CA LEU A 109 -20.09 -2.66 -1.54
C LEU A 109 -21.60 -2.88 -1.52
N HIS A 110 -22.30 -2.50 -2.58
CA HIS A 110 -23.73 -2.75 -2.75
C HIS A 110 -24.04 -4.27 -2.71
N VAL A 111 -23.38 -5.05 -3.55
CA VAL A 111 -23.63 -6.50 -3.68
C VAL A 111 -23.18 -7.27 -2.43
N TRP A 112 -22.09 -6.86 -1.79
CA TRP A 112 -21.51 -7.62 -0.68
C TRP A 112 -22.11 -7.26 0.69
N LEU A 113 -22.42 -5.98 0.92
CA LEU A 113 -22.86 -5.51 2.23
C LEU A 113 -24.33 -5.03 2.22
N ASN A 114 -24.65 -3.99 1.52
CA ASN A 114 -26.00 -3.50 1.17
C ASN A 114 -25.91 -2.06 0.57
N ASP A 115 -27.06 -1.48 0.20
CA ASP A 115 -27.18 -0.12 -0.32
C ASP A 115 -26.64 0.97 0.63
N GLU A 116 -26.87 0.82 1.94
CA GLU A 116 -26.44 1.83 2.91
C GLU A 116 -24.92 1.98 2.92
N ILE A 117 -24.18 0.88 2.72
CA ILE A 117 -22.72 0.86 2.79
C ILE A 117 -22.08 1.28 1.45
N SER A 118 -22.80 1.17 0.33
CA SER A 118 -22.31 1.63 -0.98
C SER A 118 -21.95 3.12 -0.98
N HIS A 119 -22.59 3.93 -0.15
CA HIS A 119 -22.29 5.36 0.03
C HIS A 119 -20.87 5.62 0.55
N TYR A 120 -20.21 4.63 1.14
CA TYR A 120 -18.81 4.73 1.62
C TYR A 120 -17.77 4.27 0.59
N SER A 121 -18.16 4.14 -0.68
CA SER A 121 -17.26 3.79 -1.80
C SER A 121 -16.00 4.66 -1.87
N VAL A 122 -16.13 5.96 -1.56
CA VAL A 122 -14.98 6.89 -1.49
C VAL A 122 -13.92 6.44 -0.47
N TRP A 123 -14.30 5.83 0.65
CA TRP A 123 -13.34 5.31 1.63
C TRP A 123 -12.57 4.12 1.05
N MET A 124 -13.25 3.25 0.32
CA MET A 124 -12.64 2.13 -0.40
C MET A 124 -11.68 2.65 -1.47
N MET A 125 -12.08 3.66 -2.24
CA MET A 125 -11.21 4.30 -3.24
C MET A 125 -9.93 4.84 -2.61
N ILE A 126 -10.01 5.57 -1.48
CA ILE A 126 -8.84 6.09 -0.78
C ILE A 126 -7.92 4.95 -0.31
N LYS A 127 -8.47 3.86 0.22
CA LYS A 127 -7.69 2.71 0.68
C LYS A 127 -7.03 1.96 -0.48
N MET A 128 -7.68 1.82 -1.63
CA MET A 128 -7.11 1.15 -2.80
C MET A 128 -6.02 1.98 -3.49
N LEU A 129 -6.16 3.32 -3.51
CA LEU A 129 -5.23 4.24 -4.15
C LEU A 129 -3.78 4.08 -3.66
N ILE A 130 -3.59 3.77 -2.37
CA ILE A 130 -2.25 3.71 -1.75
C ILE A 130 -1.52 2.39 -2.01
N ILE A 131 -2.25 1.31 -2.27
CA ILE A 131 -1.68 -0.05 -2.31
C ILE A 131 -0.67 -0.22 -3.46
N PRO A 132 -0.94 0.16 -4.72
CA PRO A 132 0.03 0.01 -5.80
C PRO A 132 1.34 0.76 -5.55
N ILE A 133 1.24 1.95 -4.99
CA ILE A 133 2.38 2.82 -4.70
C ILE A 133 3.24 2.21 -3.56
N THR A 134 2.59 1.75 -2.49
CA THR A 134 3.29 1.18 -1.34
C THR A 134 3.86 -0.20 -1.62
N THR A 135 3.19 -1.05 -2.40
CA THR A 135 3.72 -2.37 -2.79
C THR A 135 4.92 -2.26 -3.71
N TYR A 136 4.92 -1.31 -4.67
CA TYR A 136 6.09 -0.99 -5.48
C TYR A 136 7.28 -0.58 -4.58
N GLY A 137 7.07 0.41 -3.71
CA GLY A 137 8.10 0.92 -2.82
C GLY A 137 8.63 -0.13 -1.83
N SER A 138 7.76 -0.99 -1.29
CA SER A 138 8.16 -2.06 -0.38
C SER A 138 9.03 -3.12 -1.07
N THR A 139 8.79 -3.40 -2.36
CA THR A 139 9.60 -4.31 -3.16
C THR A 139 11.01 -3.74 -3.39
N VAL A 140 11.11 -2.44 -3.69
CA VAL A 140 12.40 -1.72 -3.71
C VAL A 140 13.09 -1.80 -2.34
N GLY A 141 12.33 -1.70 -1.26
CA GLY A 141 12.81 -1.74 0.12
C GLY A 141 13.44 -3.07 0.55
N ILE A 142 13.21 -4.18 -0.16
CA ILE A 142 13.85 -5.47 0.15
C ILE A 142 15.38 -5.33 0.15
N VAL A 143 15.93 -4.60 -0.80
CA VAL A 143 17.36 -4.37 -0.93
C VAL A 143 17.92 -3.54 0.23
N ASN A 144 17.15 -2.63 0.79
CA ASN A 144 17.57 -1.81 1.93
C ASN A 144 17.90 -2.66 3.16
N ASN A 145 17.21 -3.80 3.33
CA ASN A 145 17.49 -4.75 4.40
C ASN A 145 18.84 -5.48 4.18
N LEU A 146 19.20 -5.74 2.92
CA LEU A 146 20.48 -6.37 2.57
C LEU A 146 21.68 -5.45 2.83
N TRP A 147 21.49 -4.14 2.69
CA TRP A 147 22.53 -3.12 2.87
C TRP A 147 22.63 -2.58 4.31
N ASN A 148 21.97 -3.24 5.28
CA ASN A 148 22.00 -2.85 6.70
C ASN A 148 21.39 -1.46 6.99
N HIS A 149 20.52 -0.95 6.11
CA HIS A 149 19.81 0.32 6.32
C HIS A 149 18.54 0.20 7.19
N VAL A 150 18.34 -0.98 7.82
CA VAL A 150 17.18 -1.25 8.68
C VAL A 150 17.05 -0.22 9.79
N LYS A 151 18.17 0.23 10.38
CA LYS A 151 18.15 1.25 11.45
C LYS A 151 17.57 2.58 10.94
N SER A 152 18.06 3.08 9.82
CA SER A 152 17.61 4.34 9.22
C SER A 152 16.13 4.27 8.86
N PHE A 153 15.73 3.18 8.20
CA PHE A 153 14.34 2.93 7.86
C PHE A 153 13.44 2.92 9.10
N SER A 154 13.84 2.23 10.18
CA SER A 154 13.05 2.12 11.41
C SER A 154 12.89 3.46 12.11
N ILE A 155 13.94 4.28 12.18
CA ILE A 155 13.87 5.60 12.80
C ILE A 155 12.90 6.51 12.03
N TRP A 156 13.05 6.58 10.70
CA TRP A 156 12.18 7.42 9.89
C TRP A 156 10.74 6.92 9.86
N SER A 157 10.52 5.61 9.85
CA SER A 157 9.18 5.03 9.98
C SER A 157 8.52 5.41 11.30
N LEU A 158 9.28 5.41 12.40
CA LEU A 158 8.77 5.83 13.70
C LEU A 158 8.43 7.34 13.72
N VAL A 159 9.27 8.16 13.10
CA VAL A 159 9.01 9.60 12.97
C VAL A 159 7.72 9.85 12.18
N ILE A 160 7.57 9.18 11.02
CA ILE A 160 6.34 9.30 10.20
C ILE A 160 5.11 8.85 11.01
N ALA A 161 5.20 7.72 11.72
CA ALA A 161 4.11 7.23 12.57
C ALA A 161 3.75 8.22 13.69
N ALA A 162 4.74 8.77 14.39
CA ALA A 162 4.52 9.73 15.46
C ALA A 162 3.89 11.04 14.93
N VAL A 163 4.37 11.54 13.80
CA VAL A 163 3.80 12.74 13.13
C VAL A 163 2.37 12.46 12.66
N TYR A 164 2.12 11.30 12.05
CA TYR A 164 0.78 10.90 11.63
C TYR A 164 -0.20 10.87 12.80
N VAL A 165 0.17 10.19 13.90
CA VAL A 165 -0.68 10.09 15.10
C VAL A 165 -0.91 11.49 15.70
N GLY A 166 0.13 12.30 15.83
CA GLY A 166 0.02 13.66 16.39
C GLY A 166 -0.89 14.57 15.55
N ILE A 167 -0.70 14.60 14.22
CA ILE A 167 -1.54 15.38 13.31
C ILE A 167 -2.98 14.87 13.34
N SER A 168 -3.19 13.55 13.31
CA SER A 168 -4.52 12.95 13.34
C SER A 168 -5.29 13.33 14.61
N LEU A 169 -4.65 13.28 15.78
CA LEU A 169 -5.27 13.69 17.04
C LEU A 169 -5.67 15.17 17.01
N ILE A 170 -4.77 16.05 16.61
CA ILE A 170 -5.05 17.49 16.55
C ILE A 170 -6.22 17.79 15.62
N LEU A 171 -6.24 17.18 14.43
CA LEU A 171 -7.26 17.45 13.42
C LEU A 171 -8.62 16.82 13.79
N LEU A 172 -8.63 15.66 14.43
CA LEU A 172 -9.86 15.06 14.96
C LEU A 172 -10.46 15.90 16.09
N GLU A 173 -9.66 16.43 17.00
CA GLU A 173 -10.11 17.38 18.04
C GLU A 173 -10.65 18.70 17.43
N LEU A 174 -10.13 19.12 16.29
CA LEU A 174 -10.64 20.27 15.53
C LEU A 174 -11.90 19.98 14.70
N GLY A 175 -12.45 18.75 14.80
CA GLY A 175 -13.67 18.35 14.11
C GLY A 175 -13.47 17.90 12.65
N MET A 176 -12.27 17.43 12.30
CA MET A 176 -12.04 16.86 10.97
C MET A 176 -12.96 15.68 10.70
N GLY A 177 -13.59 15.68 9.52
CA GLY A 177 -14.43 14.58 9.06
C GLY A 177 -13.62 13.35 8.66
N MET A 178 -14.30 12.21 8.55
CA MET A 178 -13.75 10.89 8.26
C MET A 178 -12.86 10.85 7.00
N ILE A 179 -13.29 11.49 5.90
CA ILE A 179 -12.54 11.51 4.64
C ILE A 179 -11.17 12.19 4.83
N GLY A 180 -11.15 13.33 5.53
CA GLY A 180 -9.89 14.03 5.82
C GLY A 180 -8.92 13.16 6.62
N PHE A 181 -9.43 12.44 7.61
CA PHE A 181 -8.64 11.51 8.41
C PHE A 181 -8.06 10.36 7.55
N LEU A 182 -8.86 9.75 6.67
CA LEU A 182 -8.39 8.69 5.77
C LEU A 182 -7.32 9.20 4.77
N VAL A 183 -7.46 10.43 4.29
CA VAL A 183 -6.47 11.06 3.39
C VAL A 183 -5.13 11.25 4.09
N ILE A 184 -5.10 11.70 5.34
CA ILE A 184 -3.87 11.85 6.11
C ILE A 184 -3.20 10.49 6.34
N GLY A 185 -3.98 9.46 6.66
CA GLY A 185 -3.49 8.08 6.75
C GLY A 185 -2.89 7.59 5.42
N ALA A 186 -3.53 7.92 4.29
CA ALA A 186 -3.02 7.61 2.96
C ALA A 186 -1.67 8.30 2.68
N ILE A 187 -1.54 9.57 3.03
CA ILE A 187 -0.27 10.31 2.88
C ILE A 187 0.84 9.67 3.73
N ALA A 188 0.56 9.35 4.99
CA ALA A 188 1.52 8.70 5.88
C ALA A 188 1.94 7.31 5.34
N ALA A 189 1.01 6.53 4.81
CA ALA A 189 1.28 5.23 4.20
C ALA A 189 2.16 5.35 2.94
N ILE A 190 1.91 6.33 2.07
CA ILE A 190 2.75 6.61 0.88
C ILE A 190 4.16 7.05 1.30
N LEU A 191 4.27 7.92 2.28
CA LEU A 191 5.57 8.36 2.79
C LEU A 191 6.39 7.18 3.33
N GLN A 192 5.79 6.32 4.14
CA GLN A 192 6.48 5.16 4.70
C GLN A 192 6.70 4.04 3.67
N GLY A 193 5.67 3.70 2.88
CA GLY A 193 5.68 2.52 2.03
C GLY A 193 6.36 2.72 0.67
N ALA A 194 6.47 3.95 0.17
CA ALA A 194 7.06 4.21 -1.12
C ALA A 194 8.22 5.20 -1.06
N ILE A 195 8.01 6.37 -0.48
CA ILE A 195 9.03 7.43 -0.53
C ILE A 195 10.26 7.05 0.29
N LEU A 196 10.06 6.58 1.52
CA LEU A 196 11.18 6.21 2.40
C LEU A 196 12.05 5.07 1.85
N PRO A 197 11.51 3.93 1.32
CA PRO A 197 12.33 2.90 0.70
C PRO A 197 13.14 3.41 -0.50
N ILE A 198 12.57 4.27 -1.34
CA ILE A 198 13.25 4.85 -2.51
C ILE A 198 14.37 5.81 -2.08
N MET A 199 14.13 6.63 -1.05
CA MET A 199 15.16 7.53 -0.52
C MET A 199 16.39 6.78 0.00
N ILE A 200 16.17 5.68 0.73
CA ILE A 200 17.26 4.84 1.26
C ILE A 200 17.97 4.11 0.10
N TYR A 201 17.22 3.60 -0.88
CA TYR A 201 17.77 2.97 -2.07
C TYR A 201 18.71 3.90 -2.85
N LYS A 202 18.43 5.19 -2.87
CA LYS A 202 19.27 6.22 -3.50
C LYS A 202 20.70 6.23 -2.95
N GLU A 203 20.90 5.94 -1.67
CA GLU A 203 22.23 5.92 -1.06
C GLU A 203 23.10 4.79 -1.64
N ALA A 204 22.49 3.65 -1.94
CA ALA A 204 23.20 2.49 -2.50
C ALA A 204 23.34 2.55 -4.04
N TYR A 205 22.31 3.04 -4.73
CA TYR A 205 22.22 3.00 -6.21
C TYR A 205 21.72 4.33 -6.81
N PRO A 206 22.45 5.44 -6.67
CA PRO A 206 21.99 6.76 -7.11
C PRO A 206 21.67 6.84 -8.60
N GLN A 207 22.38 6.08 -9.46
CA GLN A 207 22.20 6.09 -10.91
C GLN A 207 20.89 5.44 -11.39
N SER A 208 20.31 4.56 -10.58
CA SER A 208 19.08 3.81 -10.91
C SER A 208 17.81 4.47 -10.40
N VAL A 209 17.91 5.51 -9.57
CA VAL A 209 16.75 6.15 -8.91
C VAL A 209 15.79 6.77 -9.92
N GLY A 210 16.32 7.37 -11.00
CA GLY A 210 15.48 7.89 -12.09
C GLY A 210 14.60 6.81 -12.72
N THR A 211 15.15 5.63 -12.96
CA THR A 211 14.41 4.48 -13.50
C THR A 211 13.32 4.01 -12.53
N VAL A 212 13.61 3.98 -11.23
CA VAL A 212 12.64 3.63 -10.17
C VAL A 212 11.45 4.58 -10.20
N TYR A 213 11.68 5.89 -10.23
CA TYR A 213 10.59 6.87 -10.29
C TYR A 213 9.79 6.80 -11.59
N ILE A 214 10.46 6.62 -12.74
CA ILE A 214 9.77 6.47 -14.04
C ILE A 214 8.87 5.25 -14.04
N GLN A 215 9.33 4.12 -13.52
CA GLN A 215 8.51 2.91 -13.43
C GLN A 215 7.36 3.07 -12.43
N MET A 216 7.57 3.73 -11.31
CA MET A 216 6.52 4.05 -10.35
C MET A 216 5.43 4.92 -10.99
N ILE A 217 5.81 5.94 -11.78
CA ILE A 217 4.87 6.77 -12.54
C ILE A 217 4.10 5.92 -13.56
N LYS A 218 4.77 5.02 -14.29
CA LYS A 218 4.11 4.10 -15.23
C LYS A 218 3.08 3.20 -14.53
N CYS A 219 3.42 2.63 -13.38
CA CYS A 219 2.47 1.83 -12.58
C CYS A 219 1.27 2.67 -12.14
N THR A 220 1.49 3.90 -11.67
CA THR A 220 0.41 4.81 -11.26
C THR A 220 -0.46 5.23 -12.45
N SER A 221 0.14 5.50 -13.61
CA SER A 221 -0.62 5.83 -14.83
C SER A 221 -1.46 4.64 -15.30
N PHE A 222 -0.91 3.42 -15.25
CA PHE A 222 -1.65 2.21 -15.56
C PHE A 222 -2.79 1.97 -14.56
N PHE A 223 -2.57 2.19 -13.27
CA PHE A 223 -3.60 2.14 -12.25
C PHE A 223 -4.77 3.10 -12.54
N ILE A 224 -4.46 4.36 -12.89
CA ILE A 224 -5.49 5.35 -13.24
C ILE A 224 -6.28 4.90 -14.47
N LEU A 225 -5.60 4.35 -15.48
CA LEU A 225 -6.26 3.84 -16.69
C LEU A 225 -7.23 2.71 -16.34
N VAL A 226 -6.79 1.70 -15.58
CA VAL A 226 -7.63 0.58 -15.14
C VAL A 226 -8.81 1.09 -14.33
N PHE A 227 -8.58 2.01 -13.37
CA PHE A 227 -9.63 2.62 -12.57
C PHE A 227 -10.70 3.30 -13.45
N VAL A 228 -10.28 4.13 -14.41
CA VAL A 228 -11.22 4.85 -15.30
C VAL A 228 -12.01 3.89 -16.18
N VAL A 229 -11.35 2.87 -16.72
CA VAL A 229 -12.04 1.84 -17.55
C VAL A 229 -13.05 1.08 -16.70
N THR A 230 -12.67 0.62 -15.52
CA THR A 230 -13.59 -0.12 -14.63
C THR A 230 -14.74 0.76 -14.16
N LEU A 231 -14.49 2.02 -13.80
CA LEU A 231 -15.53 2.96 -13.42
C LEU A 231 -16.52 3.21 -14.57
N TRP A 232 -16.04 3.27 -15.80
CA TRP A 232 -16.90 3.41 -16.98
C TRP A 232 -17.75 2.15 -17.19
N VAL A 233 -17.15 0.96 -17.08
CA VAL A 233 -17.88 -0.32 -17.18
C VAL A 233 -18.92 -0.42 -16.07
N ASP A 234 -18.58 -0.11 -14.84
CA ASP A 234 -19.48 -0.08 -13.67
C ASP A 234 -20.70 0.84 -13.93
N SER A 235 -20.44 2.04 -14.48
CA SER A 235 -21.50 3.00 -14.81
C SER A 235 -22.46 2.55 -15.92
N VAL A 236 -22.03 1.64 -16.80
CA VAL A 236 -22.84 1.12 -17.90
C VAL A 236 -23.62 -0.13 -17.48
N MET A 237 -23.01 -0.98 -16.63
CA MET A 237 -23.58 -2.29 -16.29
C MET A 237 -24.49 -2.27 -15.07
N GLU A 238 -24.33 -1.32 -14.15
CA GLU A 238 -25.10 -1.19 -12.90
C GLU A 238 -25.32 -2.55 -12.22
N ALA A 239 -24.21 -3.21 -11.83
CA ALA A 239 -24.26 -4.57 -11.30
C ALA A 239 -25.12 -4.67 -10.03
N SER A 240 -26.31 -5.27 -10.17
CA SER A 240 -27.28 -5.41 -9.09
C SER A 240 -27.19 -6.71 -8.30
N ASN A 241 -26.37 -7.67 -8.78
CA ASN A 241 -26.18 -8.95 -8.10
C ASN A 241 -24.77 -9.51 -8.34
N LEU A 242 -24.38 -10.52 -7.53
CA LEU A 242 -23.06 -11.12 -7.59
C LEU A 242 -22.66 -11.64 -8.98
N PHE A 243 -23.62 -12.17 -9.75
CA PHE A 243 -23.34 -12.69 -11.09
C PHE A 243 -23.01 -11.57 -12.07
N MET A 244 -23.76 -10.47 -12.05
CA MET A 244 -23.47 -9.29 -12.87
C MET A 244 -22.12 -8.66 -12.48
N LEU A 245 -21.84 -8.57 -11.18
CA LEU A 245 -20.55 -8.07 -10.70
C LEU A 245 -19.38 -8.95 -11.19
N MET A 246 -19.52 -10.28 -11.18
CA MET A 246 -18.48 -11.18 -11.71
C MET A 246 -18.26 -10.98 -13.22
N ILE A 247 -19.31 -10.77 -14.01
CA ILE A 247 -19.19 -10.47 -15.44
C ILE A 247 -18.48 -9.14 -15.64
N GLU A 248 -18.86 -8.11 -14.90
CA GLU A 248 -18.24 -6.79 -14.93
C GLU A 248 -16.74 -6.84 -14.65
N LEU A 249 -16.33 -7.53 -13.56
CA LEU A 249 -14.93 -7.69 -13.19
C LEU A 249 -14.08 -8.49 -14.20
N VAL A 250 -14.73 -9.33 -15.02
CA VAL A 250 -14.05 -10.08 -16.10
C VAL A 250 -13.90 -9.20 -17.35
N ILE A 251 -14.83 -8.29 -17.62
CA ILE A 251 -14.81 -7.38 -18.77
C ILE A 251 -13.85 -6.20 -18.54
N SER A 252 -13.67 -5.76 -17.28
CA SER A 252 -12.77 -4.67 -16.87
C SER A 252 -11.30 -5.06 -16.98
#